data_6f98296f45efbc9a0ef07a2cf3667bb4
#
_entry.id   6f98296f45efbc9a0ef07a2cf3667bb4
#
_cell.length_a   1.000
_cell.length_b   1.000
_cell.length_c   1.000
_cell.angle_alpha   90.00
_cell.angle_beta   90.00
_cell.angle_gamma   90.00
#
_symmetry.space_group_name_H-M   'P 1'
#
loop_
_entity.id
_entity.type
_entity.pdbx_description
1 polymer ?
#
loop_
_entity_poly.entity_id
_entity_poly.type
_entity_poly.pdbx_seq_one_letter_code
_entity_poly.pdbx_strand_id
1 'polypeptide(L)'
;LGANEAPPAIISIFMGEQISSILESLVNADKEDRLNVSGKSGLSLNMSQIPQLLLDNTDRNRTSPFAFTGNRFEFRAVGSSANCASAMIAVNSALAEQLMEFKEAVDARVAKGEAVFDAILAENKKLIKESKAIHFDGNGYSEEWKEEAKRRGLDCETSVPLIFDRYLDEKTVNMFKKVGVFTKVELEARNEVKWETYTKKVQIESRCFGDMALNHI
;
A
#
# COMPACT_ATOMS: atom_id res chain seq x y z
N LEU A 1 -12.92 10.53 1.24
CA LEU A 1 -13.80 9.54 0.63
C LEU A 1 -15.08 9.44 1.43
N GLY A 2 -16.10 10.18 1.07
CA GLY A 2 -17.43 10.09 1.69
C GLY A 2 -18.18 8.86 1.17
N ALA A 3 -19.25 8.47 1.84
CA ALA A 3 -20.06 7.29 1.49
C ALA A 3 -20.63 7.35 0.07
N ASN A 4 -20.75 8.55 -0.51
CA ASN A 4 -21.34 8.78 -1.83
C ASN A 4 -20.36 9.38 -2.86
N GLU A 5 -19.08 9.54 -2.52
CA GLU A 5 -18.11 10.18 -3.40
C GLU A 5 -17.32 9.15 -4.23
N ALA A 6 -16.89 8.06 -3.62
CA ALA A 6 -16.12 7.01 -4.27
C ALA A 6 -16.23 5.69 -3.50
N PRO A 7 -16.01 4.54 -4.15
CA PRO A 7 -15.88 3.27 -3.45
C PRO A 7 -14.77 3.34 -2.40
N PRO A 8 -14.93 2.70 -1.22
CA PRO A 8 -13.88 2.64 -0.22
C PRO A 8 -12.62 2.01 -0.83
N ALA A 9 -11.49 2.69 -0.68
CA ALA A 9 -10.21 2.17 -1.12
C ALA A 9 -9.66 1.23 -0.04
N ILE A 10 -9.91 -0.05 -0.21
CA ILE A 10 -9.20 -1.07 0.58
C ILE A 10 -7.80 -1.17 -0.01
N ILE A 11 -6.79 -0.78 0.77
CA ILE A 11 -5.41 -0.81 0.28
C ILE A 11 -4.99 -2.26 0.04
N SER A 12 -4.90 -2.60 -1.22
CA SER A 12 -4.44 -3.89 -1.73
C SER A 12 -3.47 -3.66 -2.89
N ILE A 13 -2.64 -4.64 -3.15
CA ILE A 13 -1.62 -4.56 -4.20
C ILE A 13 -1.97 -5.53 -5.30
N PHE A 14 -2.07 -5.02 -6.52
CA PHE A 14 -2.14 -5.81 -7.74
C PHE A 14 -0.73 -6.01 -8.32
N MET A 15 -0.35 -7.25 -8.55
CA MET A 15 0.96 -7.61 -9.11
C MET A 15 0.84 -8.24 -10.50
N GLY A 16 -0.29 -8.82 -10.81
CA GLY A 16 -0.53 -9.64 -11.99
C GLY A 16 -0.02 -11.07 -11.85
N GLU A 17 -0.56 -11.95 -12.66
CA GLU A 17 -0.38 -13.41 -12.54
C GLU A 17 1.10 -13.83 -12.62
N GLN A 18 1.85 -13.23 -13.52
CA GLN A 18 3.28 -13.58 -13.71
C GLN A 18 4.13 -13.25 -12.48
N ILE A 19 4.01 -12.02 -11.96
CA ILE A 19 4.79 -11.63 -10.78
C ILE A 19 4.35 -12.40 -9.55
N SER A 20 3.05 -12.64 -9.40
CA SER A 20 2.51 -13.46 -8.30
C SER A 20 3.11 -14.87 -8.30
N SER A 21 3.17 -15.50 -9.47
CA SER A 21 3.80 -16.82 -9.65
C SER A 21 5.29 -16.81 -9.32
N ILE A 22 6.01 -15.76 -9.74
CA ILE A 22 7.43 -15.57 -9.42
C ILE A 22 7.65 -15.45 -7.92
N LEU A 23 6.84 -14.63 -7.24
CA LEU A 23 6.94 -14.44 -5.79
C LEU A 23 6.65 -15.73 -5.01
N GLU A 24 5.64 -16.49 -5.45
CA GLU A 24 5.34 -17.78 -4.86
C GLU A 24 6.47 -18.80 -5.06
N SER A 25 7.04 -18.86 -6.26
CA SER A 25 8.21 -19.69 -6.55
C SER A 25 9.40 -19.29 -5.68
N LEU A 26 9.66 -18.00 -5.50
CA LEU A 26 10.74 -17.49 -4.67
C LEU A 26 10.56 -17.89 -3.19
N VAL A 27 9.33 -17.82 -2.69
CA VAL A 27 9.01 -18.20 -1.30
C VAL A 27 9.24 -19.68 -1.06
N ASN A 28 8.88 -20.53 -2.04
CA ASN A 28 8.92 -21.99 -1.94
C ASN A 28 10.27 -22.59 -2.33
N ALA A 29 11.16 -21.85 -3.00
CA ALA A 29 12.47 -22.33 -3.39
C ALA A 29 13.37 -22.60 -2.17
N ASP A 30 13.91 -23.79 -2.06
CA ASP A 30 14.94 -24.14 -1.09
C ASP A 30 16.32 -23.62 -1.49
N LYS A 31 17.25 -23.53 -0.55
CA LYS A 31 18.61 -23.03 -0.81
C LYS A 31 19.35 -23.85 -1.89
N GLU A 32 19.01 -25.13 -2.01
CA GLU A 32 19.62 -26.05 -2.97
C GLU A 32 19.08 -25.88 -4.40
N ASP A 33 17.85 -25.40 -4.59
CA ASP A 33 17.25 -25.17 -5.91
C ASP A 33 17.92 -24.04 -6.72
N ARG A 34 18.78 -23.26 -6.08
CA ARG A 34 19.53 -22.18 -6.76
C ARG A 34 20.49 -22.67 -7.84
N LEU A 35 20.93 -23.91 -7.77
CA LEU A 35 21.90 -24.50 -8.70
C LEU A 35 21.23 -25.16 -9.92
N ASN A 36 19.94 -25.41 -9.91
CA ASN A 36 19.24 -26.20 -10.93
C ASN A 36 18.20 -25.44 -11.77
N VAL A 37 18.09 -24.13 -11.66
CA VAL A 37 17.14 -23.32 -12.44
C VAL A 37 17.71 -22.99 -13.83
N SER A 38 18.19 -23.99 -14.53
CA SER A 38 18.63 -23.87 -15.94
C SER A 38 17.75 -24.65 -16.93
N GLY A 39 16.53 -24.97 -16.56
CA GLY A 39 15.58 -25.67 -17.44
C GLY A 39 14.41 -24.76 -17.81
N LYS A 40 14.09 -24.65 -19.05
CA LYS A 40 13.03 -23.98 -19.86
C LYS A 40 11.79 -23.32 -19.21
N SER A 41 11.72 -23.22 -17.91
CA SER A 41 10.79 -22.37 -17.10
C SER A 41 11.57 -21.66 -16.02
N GLY A 42 12.87 -21.56 -16.18
CA GLY A 42 13.77 -21.17 -15.13
C GLY A 42 13.70 -19.66 -14.87
N LEU A 43 13.20 -19.31 -13.73
CA LEU A 43 13.62 -18.10 -13.04
C LEU A 43 15.10 -18.20 -12.75
N SER A 44 15.94 -17.90 -13.74
CA SER A 44 17.30 -17.52 -13.44
C SER A 44 17.20 -16.23 -12.63
N LEU A 45 17.52 -16.30 -11.35
CA LEU A 45 17.69 -15.11 -10.48
C LEU A 45 18.90 -14.27 -10.92
N ASN A 46 19.27 -14.33 -12.16
CA ASN A 46 20.12 -13.37 -12.81
C ASN A 46 19.31 -12.07 -12.92
N MET A 47 19.62 -11.08 -12.11
CA MET A 47 18.93 -9.79 -12.05
C MET A 47 18.76 -9.13 -13.42
N SER A 48 19.54 -9.51 -14.42
CA SER A 48 19.45 -9.05 -15.79
C SER A 48 18.21 -9.53 -16.58
N GLN A 49 17.49 -10.54 -16.10
CA GLN A 49 16.28 -11.04 -16.77
C GLN A 49 14.97 -10.50 -16.17
N ILE A 50 15.01 -9.92 -14.99
CA ILE A 50 13.85 -9.26 -14.38
C ILE A 50 13.26 -8.16 -15.28
N PRO A 51 14.06 -7.28 -15.93
CA PRO A 51 13.51 -6.28 -16.83
C PRO A 51 12.74 -6.84 -18.04
N GLN A 52 13.10 -8.02 -18.54
CA GLN A 52 12.39 -8.65 -19.67
C GLN A 52 11.04 -9.24 -19.27
N LEU A 53 10.93 -9.79 -18.07
CA LEU A 53 9.67 -10.27 -17.50
C LEU A 53 8.71 -9.11 -17.20
N LEU A 54 9.24 -7.95 -16.82
CA LEU A 54 8.47 -6.75 -16.53
C LEU A 54 7.91 -6.06 -17.78
N LEU A 55 8.53 -6.24 -18.92
CA LEU A 55 8.09 -5.63 -20.19
C LEU A 55 6.85 -6.29 -20.79
N ASP A 56 6.62 -7.56 -20.49
CA ASP A 56 5.48 -8.33 -21.03
C ASP A 56 4.22 -8.30 -20.15
N ASN A 57 4.28 -7.68 -18.97
CA ASN A 57 3.14 -7.60 -18.06
C ASN A 57 2.23 -6.44 -18.43
N THR A 58 1.45 -6.61 -19.48
CA THR A 58 0.45 -5.64 -19.95
C THR A 58 -0.88 -5.72 -19.21
N ASP A 59 -1.01 -6.62 -18.26
CA ASP A 59 -2.26 -6.80 -17.53
C ASP A 59 -2.51 -5.59 -16.61
N ARG A 60 -3.60 -4.87 -16.88
CA ARG A 60 -3.93 -3.61 -16.23
C ARG A 60 -5.19 -3.74 -15.38
N ASN A 61 -5.02 -3.87 -14.07
CA ASN A 61 -6.13 -3.78 -13.15
C ASN A 61 -6.46 -2.31 -12.83
N ARG A 62 -7.62 -1.84 -13.30
CA ARG A 62 -8.09 -0.46 -13.06
C ARG A 62 -8.77 -0.28 -11.71
N THR A 63 -9.10 -1.37 -11.02
CA THR A 63 -9.81 -1.35 -9.74
C THR A 63 -8.87 -1.41 -8.54
N SER A 64 -7.61 -1.73 -8.73
CA SER A 64 -6.63 -1.76 -7.65
C SER A 64 -6.18 -0.35 -7.27
N PRO A 65 -6.15 0.01 -5.98
CA PRO A 65 -5.63 1.29 -5.52
C PRO A 65 -4.10 1.36 -5.57
N PHE A 66 -3.40 0.22 -5.66
CA PHE A 66 -1.96 0.15 -5.75
C PHE A 66 -1.55 -0.95 -6.72
N ALA A 67 -1.29 -0.58 -7.98
CA ALA A 67 -1.08 -1.53 -9.06
C ALA A 67 0.34 -1.47 -9.62
N PHE A 68 0.94 -2.65 -9.81
CA PHE A 68 2.17 -2.79 -10.57
C PHE A 68 1.87 -2.71 -12.06
N THR A 69 2.56 -1.85 -12.80
CA THR A 69 2.31 -1.59 -14.23
C THR A 69 3.52 -1.94 -15.11
N GLY A 70 4.30 -2.94 -14.70
CA GLY A 70 5.43 -3.48 -15.44
C GLY A 70 6.78 -2.91 -15.02
N ASN A 71 6.89 -1.64 -14.70
CA ASN A 71 8.15 -1.00 -14.26
C ASN A 71 7.98 -0.05 -13.06
N ARG A 72 6.76 0.10 -12.55
CA ARG A 72 6.44 0.98 -11.43
C ARG A 72 5.14 0.54 -10.75
N PHE A 73 4.93 1.05 -9.55
CA PHE A 73 3.63 1.01 -8.90
C PHE A 73 2.89 2.33 -9.12
N GLU A 74 1.61 2.22 -9.46
CA GLU A 74 0.70 3.36 -9.52
C GLU A 74 -0.16 3.36 -8.28
N PHE A 75 -0.05 4.42 -7.47
CA PHE A 75 -0.99 4.67 -6.39
C PHE A 75 -2.18 5.45 -6.93
N ARG A 76 -3.38 4.92 -6.71
CA ARG A 76 -4.63 5.51 -7.19
C ARG A 76 -5.54 5.81 -6.00
N ALA A 77 -5.85 7.07 -5.83
CA ALA A 77 -6.83 7.53 -4.86
C ALA A 77 -7.75 8.54 -5.52
N VAL A 78 -9.04 8.42 -5.29
CA VAL A 78 -10.04 9.34 -5.85
C VAL A 78 -10.13 10.56 -4.95
N GLY A 79 -10.09 11.75 -5.57
CA GLY A 79 -10.27 12.99 -4.87
C GLY A 79 -10.46 14.13 -5.86
N SER A 80 -11.70 14.59 -6.05
CA SER A 80 -11.98 15.75 -6.89
C SER A 80 -11.35 16.99 -6.28
N SER A 81 -10.48 17.67 -7.03
CA SER A 81 -9.78 18.89 -6.60
C SER A 81 -8.97 18.74 -5.30
N ALA A 82 -8.70 17.50 -4.88
CA ALA A 82 -7.93 17.24 -3.66
C ALA A 82 -6.42 17.36 -3.91
N ASN A 83 -5.70 17.88 -2.92
CA ASN A 83 -4.26 17.92 -2.94
C ASN A 83 -3.69 16.52 -2.59
N CYS A 84 -2.81 16.00 -3.45
CA CYS A 84 -2.21 14.68 -3.27
C CYS A 84 -1.07 14.64 -2.22
N ALA A 85 -0.60 15.79 -1.72
CA ALA A 85 0.58 15.88 -0.87
C ALA A 85 0.48 15.00 0.41
N SER A 86 -0.66 15.00 1.10
CA SER A 86 -0.84 14.21 2.32
C SER A 86 -0.71 12.70 2.06
N ALA A 87 -1.31 12.22 0.96
CA ALA A 87 -1.20 10.82 0.57
C ALA A 87 0.23 10.45 0.18
N MET A 88 0.92 11.31 -0.57
CA MET A 88 2.31 11.10 -0.98
C MET A 88 3.26 11.10 0.23
N ILE A 89 3.06 12.01 1.19
CA ILE A 89 3.87 12.05 2.43
C ILE A 89 3.69 10.73 3.20
N ALA A 90 2.44 10.27 3.38
CA ALA A 90 2.18 9.05 4.13
C ALA A 90 2.80 7.81 3.45
N VAL A 91 2.60 7.63 2.14
CA VAL A 91 3.13 6.49 1.38
C VAL A 91 4.67 6.50 1.37
N ASN A 92 5.27 7.67 1.11
CA ASN A 92 6.73 7.77 1.09
C ASN A 92 7.35 7.55 2.48
N SER A 93 6.69 8.02 3.55
CA SER A 93 7.16 7.78 4.92
C SER A 93 7.08 6.31 5.30
N ALA A 94 5.98 5.64 4.97
CA ALA A 94 5.83 4.20 5.20
C ALA A 94 6.88 3.39 4.42
N LEU A 95 7.14 3.75 3.15
CA LEU A 95 8.19 3.12 2.36
C LEU A 95 9.58 3.36 2.95
N ALA A 96 9.87 4.58 3.39
CA ALA A 96 11.16 4.91 4.02
C ALA A 96 11.38 4.11 5.30
N GLU A 97 10.38 4.01 6.18
CA GLU A 97 10.46 3.18 7.38
C GLU A 97 10.73 1.71 7.04
N GLN A 98 9.96 1.16 6.09
CA GLN A 98 10.13 -0.24 5.68
C GLN A 98 11.53 -0.53 5.09
N LEU A 99 12.09 0.41 4.32
CA LEU A 99 13.45 0.29 3.79
C LEU A 99 14.52 0.37 4.89
N MET A 100 14.30 1.20 5.90
CA MET A 100 15.19 1.26 7.07
C MET A 100 15.17 -0.06 7.84
N GLU A 101 14.00 -0.61 8.11
CA GLU A 101 13.84 -1.90 8.80
C GLU A 101 14.43 -3.06 8.00
N PHE A 102 14.19 -3.07 6.70
CA PHE A 102 14.78 -4.06 5.81
C PHE A 102 16.31 -4.01 5.85
N LYS A 103 16.88 -2.80 5.76
CA LYS A 103 18.34 -2.62 5.85
C LYS A 103 18.89 -3.11 7.18
N GLU A 104 18.27 -2.73 8.30
CA GLU A 104 18.68 -3.16 9.63
C GLU A 104 18.64 -4.69 9.78
N ALA A 105 17.59 -5.33 9.25
CA ALA A 105 17.45 -6.78 9.30
C ALA A 105 18.52 -7.51 8.45
N VAL A 106 18.80 -7.00 7.24
CA VAL A 106 19.87 -7.53 6.39
C VAL A 106 21.24 -7.34 7.04
N ASP A 107 21.55 -6.16 7.54
CA ASP A 107 22.84 -5.85 8.19
C ASP A 107 23.06 -6.76 9.42
N ALA A 108 22.01 -7.01 10.21
CA ALA A 108 22.08 -7.90 11.36
C ALA A 108 22.40 -9.36 10.98
N ARG A 109 21.96 -9.85 9.83
CA ARG A 109 22.30 -11.19 9.31
C ARG A 109 23.73 -11.23 8.79
N VAL A 110 24.13 -10.21 8.04
CA VAL A 110 25.51 -10.11 7.51
C VAL A 110 26.51 -10.03 8.65
N ALA A 111 26.20 -9.32 9.73
CA ALA A 111 27.04 -9.25 10.93
C ALA A 111 27.21 -10.63 11.62
N LYS A 112 26.29 -11.57 11.40
CA LYS A 112 26.39 -12.97 11.88
C LYS A 112 27.15 -13.88 10.92
N GLY A 113 27.71 -13.36 9.83
CA GLY A 113 28.51 -14.08 8.84
C GLY A 113 27.70 -14.65 7.66
N GLU A 114 26.43 -14.25 7.49
CA GLU A 114 25.63 -14.65 6.33
C GLU A 114 26.07 -13.84 5.09
N ALA A 115 26.08 -14.48 3.91
CA ALA A 115 26.39 -13.75 2.68
C ALA A 115 25.30 -12.70 2.39
N VAL A 116 25.68 -11.51 1.92
CA VAL A 116 24.76 -10.37 1.69
C VAL A 116 23.55 -10.77 0.83
N PHE A 117 23.78 -11.51 -0.25
CA PHE A 117 22.70 -11.97 -1.14
C PHE A 117 21.73 -12.92 -0.42
N ASP A 118 22.23 -13.82 0.41
CA ASP A 118 21.40 -14.75 1.16
C ASP A 118 20.58 -14.06 2.23
N ALA A 119 21.18 -13.09 2.91
CA ALA A 119 20.51 -12.25 3.88
C ALA A 119 19.34 -11.45 3.23
N ILE A 120 19.60 -10.81 2.08
CA ILE A 120 18.58 -10.09 1.30
C ILE A 120 17.46 -11.04 0.89
N LEU A 121 17.79 -12.22 0.36
CA LEU A 121 16.78 -13.17 -0.09
C LEU A 121 15.91 -13.69 1.06
N ALA A 122 16.53 -13.96 2.20
CA ALA A 122 15.80 -14.43 3.38
C ALA A 122 14.81 -13.38 3.91
N GLU A 123 15.23 -12.10 3.98
CA GLU A 123 14.34 -11.04 4.41
C GLU A 123 13.23 -10.77 3.37
N ASN A 124 13.54 -10.84 2.07
CA ASN A 124 12.50 -10.74 1.03
C ASN A 124 11.47 -11.87 1.15
N LYS A 125 11.89 -13.12 1.34
CA LYS A 125 10.96 -14.24 1.54
C LYS A 125 10.05 -14.03 2.75
N LYS A 126 10.59 -13.48 3.84
CA LYS A 126 9.82 -13.13 5.03
C LYS A 126 8.77 -12.08 4.72
N LEU A 127 9.18 -10.96 4.11
CA LEU A 127 8.28 -9.85 3.77
C LEU A 127 7.18 -10.26 2.79
N ILE A 128 7.49 -11.08 1.79
CA ILE A 128 6.47 -11.60 0.85
C ILE A 128 5.42 -12.42 1.59
N LYS A 129 5.82 -13.26 2.56
CA LYS A 129 4.88 -14.03 3.38
C LYS A 129 4.00 -13.14 4.25
N GLU A 130 4.60 -12.16 4.92
CA GLU A 130 3.90 -11.22 5.81
C GLU A 130 2.94 -10.31 5.05
N SER A 131 3.29 -9.90 3.83
CA SER A 131 2.47 -9.03 2.99
C SER A 131 1.40 -9.77 2.17
N LYS A 132 1.30 -11.09 2.24
CA LYS A 132 0.36 -11.87 1.42
C LYS A 132 -1.09 -11.44 1.62
N ALA A 133 -1.46 -10.93 2.79
CA ALA A 133 -2.82 -10.49 3.09
C ALA A 133 -3.29 -9.32 2.20
N ILE A 134 -2.40 -8.45 1.75
CA ILE A 134 -2.73 -7.28 0.92
C ILE A 134 -2.67 -7.58 -0.57
N HIS A 135 -2.18 -8.75 -0.98
CA HIS A 135 -2.09 -9.12 -2.39
C HIS A 135 -3.45 -9.55 -2.92
N PHE A 136 -3.93 -8.87 -3.97
CA PHE A 136 -5.21 -9.16 -4.59
C PHE A 136 -5.21 -8.78 -6.07
N ASP A 137 -5.42 -9.75 -6.93
CA ASP A 137 -5.40 -9.59 -8.40
C ASP A 137 -6.81 -9.50 -9.02
N GLY A 138 -7.87 -9.56 -8.20
CA GLY A 138 -9.26 -9.52 -8.64
C GLY A 138 -9.86 -8.13 -8.77
N ASN A 139 -11.19 -8.07 -8.85
CA ASN A 139 -11.96 -6.81 -8.91
C ASN A 139 -12.05 -6.14 -7.52
N GLY A 140 -11.29 -5.07 -7.32
CA GLY A 140 -11.25 -4.30 -6.06
C GLY A 140 -12.55 -3.57 -5.69
N TYR A 141 -13.55 -3.54 -6.58
CA TYR A 141 -14.85 -2.91 -6.32
C TYR A 141 -15.95 -3.91 -5.96
N SER A 142 -15.66 -5.21 -6.00
CA SER A 142 -16.67 -6.24 -5.73
C SER A 142 -17.01 -6.33 -4.23
N GLU A 143 -18.24 -6.73 -3.92
CA GLU A 143 -18.67 -6.93 -2.52
C GLU A 143 -17.94 -8.13 -1.91
N GLU A 144 -17.69 -9.18 -2.70
CA GLU A 144 -16.94 -10.35 -2.26
C GLU A 144 -15.52 -9.96 -1.79
N TRP A 145 -14.90 -8.98 -2.47
CA TRP A 145 -13.60 -8.46 -2.03
C TRP A 145 -13.69 -7.73 -0.70
N LYS A 146 -14.73 -6.95 -0.47
CA LYS A 146 -14.92 -6.25 0.81
C LYS A 146 -15.07 -7.23 1.98
N GLU A 147 -15.80 -8.32 1.77
CA GLU A 147 -15.94 -9.38 2.79
C GLU A 147 -14.61 -10.10 3.03
N GLU A 148 -13.92 -10.47 1.96
CA GLU A 148 -12.62 -11.12 2.03
C GLU A 148 -11.56 -10.22 2.69
N ALA A 149 -11.54 -8.93 2.37
CA ALA A 149 -10.63 -7.96 2.97
C ALA A 149 -10.85 -7.84 4.49
N LYS A 150 -12.09 -7.79 4.94
CA LYS A 150 -12.43 -7.85 6.37
C LYS A 150 -11.94 -9.13 7.03
N ARG A 151 -12.11 -10.28 6.36
CA ARG A 151 -11.61 -11.57 6.83
C ARG A 151 -10.08 -11.60 6.95
N ARG A 152 -9.39 -10.91 6.06
CA ARG A 152 -7.92 -10.73 6.10
C ARG A 152 -7.45 -9.70 7.11
N GLY A 153 -8.37 -8.99 7.77
CA GLY A 153 -8.06 -7.92 8.73
C GLY A 153 -7.60 -6.62 8.10
N LEU A 154 -7.97 -6.38 6.83
CA LEU A 154 -7.69 -5.13 6.14
C LEU A 154 -8.72 -4.05 6.52
N ASP A 155 -8.28 -2.81 6.60
CA ASP A 155 -9.15 -1.67 6.88
C ASP A 155 -10.11 -1.44 5.71
N CYS A 156 -11.41 -1.42 6.02
CA CYS A 156 -12.50 -1.25 5.07
C CYS A 156 -13.44 -0.11 5.50
N GLU A 157 -12.88 0.96 6.05
CA GLU A 157 -13.66 2.06 6.60
C GLU A 157 -14.29 2.89 5.50
N THR A 158 -15.57 3.25 5.65
CA THR A 158 -16.35 4.01 4.68
C THR A 158 -16.67 5.43 5.12
N SER A 159 -16.34 5.77 6.37
CA SER A 159 -16.65 7.07 6.95
C SER A 159 -15.37 7.85 7.24
N VAL A 160 -15.24 9.03 6.61
CA VAL A 160 -14.06 9.88 6.76
C VAL A 160 -13.76 10.27 8.22
N PRO A 161 -14.74 10.66 9.05
CA PRO A 161 -14.49 10.99 10.44
C PRO A 161 -13.81 9.87 11.24
N LEU A 162 -14.12 8.61 10.93
CA LEU A 162 -13.57 7.46 11.66
C LEU A 162 -12.10 7.18 11.36
N ILE A 163 -11.55 7.79 10.29
CA ILE A 163 -10.16 7.56 9.89
C ILE A 163 -9.21 8.70 10.28
N PHE A 164 -9.73 9.89 10.63
CA PHE A 164 -8.85 11.03 10.93
C PHE A 164 -7.91 10.75 12.09
N ASP A 165 -8.42 10.19 13.17
CA ASP A 165 -7.62 9.95 14.38
C ASP A 165 -6.56 8.85 14.22
N ARG A 166 -6.57 8.10 13.09
CA ARG A 166 -5.48 7.20 12.70
C ARG A 166 -4.15 7.91 12.52
N TYR A 167 -4.17 9.22 12.26
CA TYR A 167 -2.96 10.04 12.26
C TYR A 167 -2.27 10.11 13.63
N LEU A 168 -3.03 9.90 14.71
CA LEU A 168 -2.56 9.97 16.09
C LEU A 168 -2.32 8.60 16.72
N ASP A 169 -2.57 7.52 15.98
CA ASP A 169 -2.23 6.18 16.43
C ASP A 169 -0.72 6.10 16.72
N GLU A 170 -0.36 5.43 17.79
CA GLU A 170 1.03 5.29 18.23
C GLU A 170 1.96 4.79 17.12
N LYS A 171 1.48 3.83 16.32
CA LYS A 171 2.20 3.30 15.16
C LYS A 171 2.50 4.39 14.14
N THR A 172 1.53 5.22 13.81
CA THR A 172 1.66 6.32 12.84
C THR A 172 2.61 7.39 13.36
N VAL A 173 2.47 7.79 14.61
CA VAL A 173 3.35 8.78 15.27
C VAL A 173 4.80 8.29 15.29
N ASN A 174 5.02 7.02 15.64
CA ASN A 174 6.36 6.44 15.69
C ASN A 174 7.00 6.36 14.30
N MET A 175 6.23 5.98 13.27
CA MET A 175 6.69 5.98 11.88
C MET A 175 7.19 7.37 11.46
N PHE A 176 6.37 8.40 11.59
CA PHE A 176 6.75 9.75 11.17
C PHE A 176 7.92 10.31 11.96
N LYS A 177 8.00 10.01 13.25
CA LYS A 177 9.13 10.39 14.10
C LYS A 177 10.41 9.66 13.67
N LYS A 178 10.34 8.36 13.38
CA LYS A 178 11.49 7.52 12.98
C LYS A 178 12.10 8.01 11.67
N VAL A 179 11.26 8.38 10.70
CA VAL A 179 11.73 8.92 9.40
C VAL A 179 12.00 10.42 9.42
N GLY A 180 11.76 11.11 10.55
CA GLY A 180 12.08 12.53 10.73
C GLY A 180 11.19 13.49 9.94
N VAL A 181 9.96 13.07 9.60
CA VAL A 181 9.04 13.88 8.77
C VAL A 181 8.12 14.75 9.61
N PHE A 182 7.52 14.19 10.67
CA PHE A 182 6.66 14.93 11.58
C PHE A 182 6.91 14.55 13.04
N THR A 183 6.80 15.55 13.91
CA THR A 183 6.65 15.36 15.35
C THR A 183 5.19 15.04 15.71
N LYS A 184 4.96 14.54 16.92
CA LYS A 184 3.61 14.28 17.41
C LYS A 184 2.75 15.55 17.41
N VAL A 185 3.29 16.68 17.84
CA VAL A 185 2.59 17.98 17.90
C VAL A 185 2.15 18.44 16.50
N GLU A 186 3.02 18.25 15.50
CA GLU A 186 2.66 18.59 14.11
C GLU A 186 1.58 17.66 13.55
N LEU A 187 1.56 16.39 13.94
CA LEU A 187 0.49 15.48 13.55
C LEU A 187 -0.84 15.84 14.22
N GLU A 188 -0.83 16.20 15.51
CA GLU A 188 -1.99 16.69 16.24
C GLU A 188 -2.57 17.93 15.55
N ALA A 189 -1.77 18.95 15.28
CA ALA A 189 -2.20 20.15 14.59
C ALA A 189 -2.76 19.86 13.19
N ARG A 190 -2.15 18.96 12.43
CA ARG A 190 -2.65 18.54 11.12
C ARG A 190 -3.97 17.80 11.20
N ASN A 191 -4.16 16.98 12.23
CA ASN A 191 -5.41 16.28 12.46
C ASN A 191 -6.54 17.24 12.81
N GLU A 192 -6.29 18.22 13.67
CA GLU A 192 -7.25 19.29 13.98
C GLU A 192 -7.68 20.05 12.73
N VAL A 193 -6.73 20.43 11.86
CA VAL A 193 -7.06 21.10 10.58
C VAL A 193 -7.92 20.22 9.68
N LYS A 194 -7.71 18.91 9.65
CA LYS A 194 -8.54 17.98 8.89
C LYS A 194 -9.97 17.94 9.42
N TRP A 195 -10.14 17.85 10.73
CA TRP A 195 -11.45 17.89 11.39
C TRP A 195 -12.18 19.21 11.12
N GLU A 196 -11.48 20.33 11.27
CA GLU A 196 -12.06 21.65 11.02
C GLU A 196 -12.49 21.81 9.55
N THR A 197 -11.64 21.39 8.61
CA THR A 197 -11.94 21.47 7.18
C THR A 197 -13.13 20.60 6.82
N TYR A 198 -13.21 19.38 7.33
CA TYR A 198 -14.33 18.48 7.10
C TYR A 198 -15.63 19.07 7.65
N THR A 199 -15.62 19.53 8.89
CA THR A 199 -16.78 20.14 9.54
C THR A 199 -17.29 21.35 8.76
N LYS A 200 -16.38 22.24 8.33
CA LYS A 200 -16.74 23.41 7.53
C LYS A 200 -17.37 23.04 6.18
N LYS A 201 -16.82 22.04 5.49
CA LYS A 201 -17.39 21.55 4.24
C LYS A 201 -18.80 21.03 4.42
N VAL A 202 -19.03 20.15 5.40
CA VAL A 202 -20.35 19.61 5.70
C VAL A 202 -21.34 20.71 6.09
N GLN A 203 -20.91 21.71 6.84
CA GLN A 203 -21.74 22.86 7.19
C GLN A 203 -22.14 23.69 5.97
N ILE A 204 -21.21 23.94 5.04
CA ILE A 204 -21.49 24.66 3.80
C ILE A 204 -22.49 23.88 2.94
N GLU A 205 -22.25 22.58 2.74
CA GLU A 205 -23.12 21.71 1.96
C GLU A 205 -24.53 21.65 2.55
N SER A 206 -24.64 21.51 3.87
CA SER A 206 -25.94 21.49 4.58
C SER A 206 -26.70 22.80 4.42
N ARG A 207 -26.02 23.96 4.52
CA ARG A 207 -26.64 25.26 4.32
C ARG A 207 -27.07 25.43 2.87
N CYS A 208 -26.21 25.14 1.91
CA CYS A 208 -26.57 25.22 0.50
C CYS A 208 -27.78 24.32 0.17
N PHE A 209 -27.79 23.09 0.71
CA PHE A 209 -28.93 22.19 0.54
C PHE A 209 -30.22 22.76 1.13
N GLY A 210 -30.16 23.31 2.35
CA GLY A 210 -31.31 23.99 2.98
C GLY A 210 -31.84 25.16 2.16
N ASP A 211 -30.95 26.02 1.67
CA ASP A 211 -31.32 27.17 0.84
C ASP A 211 -31.97 26.72 -0.49
N MET A 212 -31.39 25.68 -1.13
CA MET A 212 -31.95 25.10 -2.35
C MET A 212 -33.35 24.51 -2.10
N ALA A 213 -33.50 23.73 -1.03
CA ALA A 213 -34.78 23.12 -0.69
C ALA A 213 -35.86 24.16 -0.41
N LEU A 214 -35.55 25.22 0.33
CA LEU A 214 -36.50 26.29 0.66
C LEU A 214 -36.90 27.17 -0.55
N ASN A 215 -36.00 27.32 -1.51
CA ASN A 215 -36.23 28.18 -2.66
C ASN A 215 -36.81 27.46 -3.88
N HIS A 216 -36.78 26.13 -3.92
CA HIS A 216 -37.18 25.33 -5.08
C HIS A 216 -38.30 24.32 -4.80
N ILE A 217 -38.79 24.25 -3.57
CA ILE A 217 -39.97 23.48 -3.16
C ILE A 217 -41.09 24.46 -2.73
#